data_46cc7281f6a54f3db772c55dbbfb5802
#
_entry.id   46cc7281f6a54f3db772c55dbbfb5802
#
_cell.length_a   1.000
_cell.length_b   1.000
_cell.length_c   1.000
_cell.angle_alpha   90.00
_cell.angle_beta   90.00
_cell.angle_gamma   90.00
#
_symmetry.space_group_name_H-M   'P 1'
#
loop_
_entity.id
_entity.type
_entity.pdbx_description
1 polymer ?
#
loop_
_entity_poly.entity_id
_entity_poly.type
_entity_poly.pdbx_seq_one_letter_code
_entity_poly.pdbx_strand_id
1 'polypeptide(L)'
;VQDEDVLDTWFSSALWPFSTLNWPEESAMLRHFYPTSVLVTGYDIIFFWVIRMVFSALYTMDEVPFKHVLIHGLVRDSQGRKMSKSLGNGIDPLEIIDEYGADALRFTLATGNSPGNDMRFYIERVESSRNFANKIWNASRFIFMNLENFGDKEISKERAMNSLELSDKWIISKANKVA
;
A
#
# COMPACT_ATOMS: atom_id res chain seq x y z
N VAL A 1 8.86 -46.30 4.47
CA VAL A 1 10.16 -45.61 4.57
C VAL A 1 9.92 -44.19 4.18
N GLN A 2 10.36 -43.23 5.00
CA GLN A 2 10.28 -41.82 4.71
C GLN A 2 11.20 -41.50 3.51
N ASP A 3 10.75 -40.64 2.61
CA ASP A 3 11.56 -40.15 1.51
C ASP A 3 12.71 -39.29 2.03
N GLU A 4 13.90 -39.42 1.41
CA GLU A 4 15.09 -38.66 1.82
C GLU A 4 15.05 -37.21 1.30
N ASP A 5 14.26 -36.97 0.22
CA ASP A 5 14.09 -35.64 -0.36
C ASP A 5 13.05 -34.80 0.40
N VAL A 6 13.17 -33.50 0.29
CA VAL A 6 12.20 -32.55 0.83
C VAL A 6 11.37 -31.93 -0.28
N LEU A 7 10.14 -31.58 0.02
CA LEU A 7 9.26 -30.89 -0.92
C LEU A 7 9.80 -29.48 -1.24
N ASP A 8 9.59 -29.04 -2.48
CA ASP A 8 9.91 -27.70 -2.91
C ASP A 8 9.17 -26.63 -2.08
N THR A 9 9.82 -25.52 -1.81
CA THR A 9 9.24 -24.35 -1.12
C THR A 9 7.90 -23.91 -1.73
N TRP A 10 7.76 -23.98 -3.05
CA TRP A 10 6.52 -23.65 -3.73
C TRP A 10 5.35 -24.57 -3.41
N PHE A 11 5.62 -25.79 -2.92
CA PHE A 11 4.56 -26.69 -2.49
C PHE A 11 3.80 -26.13 -1.26
N SER A 12 4.51 -25.80 -0.20
CA SER A 12 3.90 -25.20 0.99
C SER A 12 3.32 -23.81 0.72
N SER A 13 3.99 -23.01 -0.13
CA SER A 13 3.48 -21.71 -0.58
C SER A 13 2.14 -21.82 -1.32
N ALA A 14 1.93 -22.91 -2.05
CA ALA A 14 0.67 -23.17 -2.77
C ALA A 14 -0.51 -23.49 -1.83
N LEU A 15 -0.24 -23.98 -0.63
CA LEU A 15 -1.27 -24.31 0.37
C LEU A 15 -1.68 -23.09 1.22
N TRP A 16 -0.99 -21.96 1.09
CA TRP A 16 -1.15 -20.78 1.95
C TRP A 16 -2.60 -20.30 2.15
N PRO A 17 -3.48 -20.24 1.12
CA PRO A 17 -4.83 -19.70 1.28
C PRO A 17 -5.72 -20.44 2.28
N PHE A 18 -5.41 -21.71 2.57
CA PHE A 18 -6.21 -22.56 3.45
C PHE A 18 -5.40 -23.18 4.59
N SER A 19 -4.10 -23.46 4.42
CA SER A 19 -3.27 -24.01 5.47
C SER A 19 -3.09 -23.06 6.66
N THR A 20 -3.04 -21.75 6.43
CA THR A 20 -2.97 -20.73 7.48
C THR A 20 -4.28 -20.57 8.26
N LEU A 21 -5.35 -21.16 7.78
CA LEU A 21 -6.70 -21.15 8.38
C LEU A 21 -7.03 -22.47 9.09
N ASN A 22 -5.99 -23.22 9.50
CA ASN A 22 -6.04 -24.50 10.21
C ASN A 22 -6.46 -25.71 9.35
N TRP A 23 -6.50 -25.60 8.01
CA TRP A 23 -6.69 -26.78 7.19
C TRP A 23 -5.61 -27.86 7.54
N PRO A 24 -5.92 -29.18 7.63
CA PRO A 24 -7.16 -29.84 7.17
C PRO A 24 -8.32 -29.86 8.19
N GLU A 25 -8.20 -29.18 9.30
CA GLU A 25 -9.28 -29.11 10.29
C GLU A 25 -10.38 -28.13 9.84
N GLU A 26 -11.63 -28.51 10.03
CA GLU A 26 -12.79 -27.66 9.82
C GLU A 26 -12.92 -26.61 10.92
N SER A 27 -12.22 -25.48 10.73
CA SER A 27 -12.21 -24.38 11.69
C SER A 27 -13.25 -23.29 11.37
N ALA A 28 -13.61 -22.50 12.37
CA ALA A 28 -14.42 -21.30 12.17
C ALA A 28 -13.69 -20.25 11.29
N MET A 29 -12.36 -20.20 11.39
CA MET A 29 -11.50 -19.33 10.57
C MET A 29 -11.57 -19.74 9.11
N LEU A 30 -11.44 -21.03 8.80
CA LEU A 30 -11.52 -21.55 7.44
C LEU A 30 -12.88 -21.23 6.81
N ARG A 31 -13.98 -21.52 7.51
CA ARG A 31 -15.35 -21.23 7.01
C ARG A 31 -15.63 -19.74 6.78
N HIS A 32 -14.97 -18.86 7.54
CA HIS A 32 -15.21 -17.42 7.45
C HIS A 32 -14.34 -16.73 6.38
N PHE A 33 -13.07 -17.11 6.30
CA PHE A 33 -12.08 -16.39 5.48
C PHE A 33 -11.76 -17.07 4.14
N TYR A 34 -12.18 -18.31 3.94
CA TYR A 34 -12.01 -18.99 2.67
C TYR A 34 -13.36 -19.03 1.89
N PRO A 35 -13.39 -18.70 0.59
CA PRO A 35 -12.33 -18.13 -0.24
C PRO A 35 -11.96 -16.70 0.15
N THR A 36 -10.70 -16.33 0.00
CA THR A 36 -10.19 -14.98 0.21
C THR A 36 -10.80 -13.99 -0.78
N SER A 37 -11.12 -12.78 -0.32
CA SER A 37 -11.75 -11.77 -1.17
C SER A 37 -10.82 -11.26 -2.27
N VAL A 38 -9.56 -10.91 -1.93
CA VAL A 38 -8.58 -10.36 -2.87
C VAL A 38 -7.18 -10.89 -2.55
N LEU A 39 -6.50 -11.39 -3.56
CA LEU A 39 -5.05 -11.61 -3.53
C LEU A 39 -4.35 -10.44 -4.21
N VAL A 40 -3.30 -9.90 -3.60
CA VAL A 40 -2.46 -8.85 -4.18
C VAL A 40 -1.07 -9.42 -4.42
N THR A 41 -0.58 -9.34 -5.65
CA THR A 41 0.72 -9.91 -6.03
C THR A 41 1.37 -9.19 -7.21
N GLY A 42 2.69 -9.34 -7.35
CA GLY A 42 3.41 -8.95 -8.57
C GLY A 42 3.13 -9.91 -9.74
N TYR A 43 3.26 -9.40 -10.95
CA TYR A 43 3.04 -10.22 -12.16
C TYR A 43 4.10 -11.32 -12.33
N ASP A 44 5.26 -11.19 -11.74
CA ASP A 44 6.41 -12.08 -11.93
C ASP A 44 6.24 -13.45 -11.27
N ILE A 45 5.31 -13.57 -10.33
CA ILE A 45 5.03 -14.85 -9.63
C ILE A 45 3.62 -15.40 -9.91
N ILE A 46 2.95 -14.95 -10.95
CA ILE A 46 1.64 -15.49 -11.37
C ILE A 46 1.74 -16.99 -11.57
N PHE A 47 2.71 -17.47 -12.37
CA PHE A 47 2.89 -18.89 -12.67
C PHE A 47 3.51 -19.69 -11.53
N PHE A 48 4.36 -19.06 -10.73
CA PHE A 48 5.04 -19.74 -9.62
C PHE A 48 4.19 -19.85 -8.37
N TRP A 49 3.33 -18.87 -8.10
CA TRP A 49 2.56 -18.82 -6.87
C TRP A 49 1.05 -18.83 -7.10
N VAL A 50 0.50 -17.91 -7.87
CA VAL A 50 -0.95 -17.78 -8.03
C VAL A 50 -1.58 -19.04 -8.61
N ILE A 51 -1.05 -19.51 -9.74
CA ILE A 51 -1.56 -20.73 -10.41
C ILE A 51 -1.40 -21.96 -9.52
N ARG A 52 -0.30 -22.05 -8.77
CA ARG A 52 -0.08 -23.16 -7.83
C ARG A 52 -1.10 -23.15 -6.70
N MET A 53 -1.42 -21.99 -6.13
CA MET A 53 -2.51 -21.87 -5.14
C MET A 53 -3.86 -22.27 -5.73
N VAL A 54 -4.15 -21.87 -6.96
CA VAL A 54 -5.42 -22.19 -7.62
C VAL A 54 -5.60 -23.71 -7.81
N PHE A 55 -4.61 -24.40 -8.41
CA PHE A 55 -4.79 -25.85 -8.62
C PHE A 55 -4.72 -26.65 -7.33
N SER A 56 -3.91 -26.25 -6.36
CA SER A 56 -3.88 -26.90 -5.05
C SER A 56 -5.20 -26.75 -4.31
N ALA A 57 -5.80 -25.56 -4.35
CA ALA A 57 -7.10 -25.30 -3.74
C ALA A 57 -8.24 -26.07 -4.45
N LEU A 58 -8.26 -26.09 -5.77
CA LEU A 58 -9.25 -26.88 -6.51
C LEU A 58 -9.14 -28.38 -6.22
N TYR A 59 -7.91 -28.88 -6.04
CA TYR A 59 -7.69 -30.29 -5.72
C TYR A 59 -8.08 -30.65 -4.28
N THR A 60 -7.86 -29.74 -3.31
CA THR A 60 -8.03 -30.05 -1.89
C THR A 60 -9.33 -29.53 -1.29
N MET A 61 -9.82 -28.39 -1.78
CA MET A 61 -10.99 -27.67 -1.24
C MET A 61 -12.19 -27.68 -2.19
N ASP A 62 -11.98 -28.17 -3.44
CA ASP A 62 -12.98 -28.15 -4.51
C ASP A 62 -13.55 -26.75 -4.83
N GLU A 63 -12.81 -25.70 -4.44
CA GLU A 63 -13.21 -24.29 -4.62
C GLU A 63 -12.00 -23.41 -4.90
N VAL A 64 -12.18 -22.34 -5.71
CA VAL A 64 -11.13 -21.36 -6.01
C VAL A 64 -10.71 -20.59 -4.75
N PRO A 65 -9.41 -20.30 -4.56
CA PRO A 65 -8.92 -19.73 -3.30
C PRO A 65 -9.18 -18.22 -3.15
N PHE A 66 -9.45 -17.49 -4.23
CA PHE A 66 -9.73 -16.05 -4.21
C PHE A 66 -10.74 -15.64 -5.27
N LYS A 67 -11.52 -14.59 -4.94
CA LYS A 67 -12.51 -14.00 -5.87
C LYS A 67 -11.86 -13.05 -6.87
N HIS A 68 -10.85 -12.32 -6.44
CA HIS A 68 -10.13 -11.34 -7.26
C HIS A 68 -8.62 -11.46 -7.05
N VAL A 69 -7.86 -11.17 -8.11
CA VAL A 69 -6.39 -11.06 -8.05
C VAL A 69 -6.00 -9.69 -8.57
N LEU A 70 -5.44 -8.84 -7.69
CA LEU A 70 -4.87 -7.55 -8.06
C LEU A 70 -3.39 -7.75 -8.37
N ILE A 71 -3.03 -7.53 -9.62
CA ILE A 71 -1.66 -7.69 -10.10
C ILE A 71 -1.01 -6.31 -10.22
N HIS A 72 0.06 -6.10 -9.45
CA HIS A 72 0.83 -4.85 -9.49
C HIS A 72 2.16 -5.03 -10.23
N GLY A 73 2.73 -3.92 -10.68
CA GLY A 73 4.08 -3.87 -11.24
C GLY A 73 5.17 -3.99 -10.16
N LEU A 74 6.42 -4.06 -10.58
CA LEU A 74 7.58 -4.17 -9.70
C LEU A 74 8.24 -2.82 -9.49
N VAL A 75 8.85 -2.67 -8.31
CA VAL A 75 9.79 -1.57 -8.06
C VAL A 75 11.15 -1.95 -8.64
N ARG A 76 11.67 -1.11 -9.53
CA ARG A 76 12.96 -1.28 -10.21
C ARG A 76 13.95 -0.21 -9.75
N ASP A 77 15.22 -0.47 -9.96
CA ASP A 77 16.25 0.55 -9.71
C ASP A 77 16.10 1.78 -10.64
N SER A 78 16.90 2.81 -10.43
CA SER A 78 16.88 4.04 -11.24
C SER A 78 17.16 3.80 -12.72
N GLN A 79 17.86 2.71 -13.06
CA GLN A 79 18.16 2.31 -14.44
C GLN A 79 17.04 1.44 -15.05
N GLY A 80 16.02 1.07 -14.27
CA GLY A 80 14.90 0.22 -14.70
C GLY A 80 15.20 -1.28 -14.63
N ARG A 81 16.29 -1.69 -13.96
CA ARG A 81 16.63 -3.11 -13.79
C ARG A 81 15.86 -3.69 -12.59
N LYS A 82 15.50 -4.97 -12.67
CA LYS A 82 14.92 -5.68 -11.52
C LYS A 82 15.94 -5.70 -10.37
N MET A 83 15.48 -5.33 -9.18
CA MET A 83 16.32 -5.41 -7.98
C MET A 83 16.55 -6.86 -7.59
N SER A 84 17.80 -7.22 -7.30
CA SER A 84 18.19 -8.55 -6.84
C SER A 84 19.38 -8.50 -5.91
N LYS A 85 19.45 -9.49 -5.02
CA LYS A 85 20.61 -9.63 -4.11
C LYS A 85 21.91 -9.86 -4.87
N SER A 86 21.87 -10.60 -5.97
CA SER A 86 23.04 -10.91 -6.81
C SER A 86 23.61 -9.70 -7.55
N LEU A 87 22.76 -8.73 -7.90
CA LEU A 87 23.19 -7.48 -8.55
C LEU A 87 23.59 -6.41 -7.54
N GLY A 88 23.32 -6.58 -6.26
CA GLY A 88 23.61 -5.58 -5.24
C GLY A 88 22.88 -4.23 -5.43
N ASN A 89 21.80 -4.22 -6.23
CA ASN A 89 21.03 -3.02 -6.54
C ASN A 89 19.73 -2.94 -5.74
N GLY A 90 19.60 -3.77 -4.72
CA GLY A 90 18.46 -3.71 -3.77
C GLY A 90 18.60 -2.49 -2.87
N ILE A 91 17.49 -1.84 -2.60
CA ILE A 91 17.39 -0.71 -1.67
C ILE A 91 16.75 -1.23 -0.40
N ASP A 92 17.41 -1.05 0.76
CA ASP A 92 16.81 -1.38 2.04
C ASP A 92 15.77 -0.31 2.41
N PRO A 93 14.50 -0.67 2.56
CA PRO A 93 13.48 0.29 2.94
C PRO A 93 13.70 0.88 4.35
N LEU A 94 14.39 0.17 5.25
CA LEU A 94 14.66 0.68 6.59
C LEU A 94 15.68 1.82 6.57
N GLU A 95 16.72 1.73 5.74
CA GLU A 95 17.68 2.82 5.54
C GLU A 95 16.98 4.09 5.00
N ILE A 96 16.07 3.90 4.05
CA ILE A 96 15.27 5.02 3.51
C ILE A 96 14.34 5.62 4.58
N ILE A 97 13.74 4.79 5.43
CA ILE A 97 12.88 5.25 6.52
C ILE A 97 13.69 6.05 7.54
N ASP A 98 14.87 5.60 7.90
CA ASP A 98 15.75 6.27 8.86
C ASP A 98 16.20 7.65 8.35
N GLU A 99 16.47 7.79 7.04
CA GLU A 99 16.93 9.04 6.45
C GLU A 99 15.80 10.02 6.09
N TYR A 100 14.69 9.52 5.52
CA TYR A 100 13.63 10.37 4.95
C TYR A 100 12.29 10.29 5.70
N GLY A 101 12.11 9.30 6.57
CA GLY A 101 10.88 9.01 7.27
C GLY A 101 9.94 8.05 6.52
N ALA A 102 9.17 7.29 7.30
CA ALA A 102 8.25 6.28 6.77
C ALA A 102 7.16 6.86 5.86
N ASP A 103 6.64 8.04 6.20
CA ASP A 103 5.59 8.71 5.41
C ASP A 103 6.09 9.10 4.02
N ALA A 104 7.34 9.56 3.90
CA ALA A 104 7.96 9.92 2.64
C ALA A 104 8.07 8.71 1.71
N LEU A 105 8.56 7.58 2.23
CA LEU A 105 8.67 6.33 1.47
C LEU A 105 7.30 5.82 1.04
N ARG A 106 6.35 5.73 1.98
CA ARG A 106 4.98 5.26 1.70
C ARG A 106 4.27 6.12 0.66
N PHE A 107 4.37 7.44 0.79
CA PHE A 107 3.78 8.37 -0.16
C PHE A 107 4.40 8.23 -1.55
N THR A 108 5.72 8.09 -1.63
CA THR A 108 6.44 7.85 -2.90
C THR A 108 5.93 6.59 -3.60
N LEU A 109 5.82 5.48 -2.85
CA LEU A 109 5.34 4.21 -3.39
C LEU A 109 3.87 4.26 -3.81
N ALA A 110 3.02 4.93 -3.02
CA ALA A 110 1.59 5.04 -3.31
C ALA A 110 1.29 5.93 -4.52
N THR A 111 2.03 7.03 -4.71
CA THR A 111 1.79 8.00 -5.78
C THR A 111 2.59 7.76 -7.05
N GLY A 112 3.65 6.98 -6.96
CA GLY A 112 4.57 6.71 -8.08
C GLY A 112 4.14 5.60 -9.01
N ASN A 113 3.04 4.91 -8.71
CA ASN A 113 2.66 3.66 -9.37
C ASN A 113 1.34 3.79 -10.13
N SER A 114 1.30 3.24 -11.34
CA SER A 114 0.08 3.00 -12.09
C SER A 114 -0.23 1.49 -12.07
N PRO A 115 -1.48 1.05 -11.95
CA PRO A 115 -1.83 -0.36 -11.95
C PRO A 115 -1.20 -1.11 -13.13
N GLY A 116 -0.52 -2.24 -12.85
CA GLY A 116 0.11 -3.10 -13.85
C GLY A 116 1.43 -2.61 -14.43
N ASN A 117 1.92 -1.43 -14.07
CA ASN A 117 3.19 -0.90 -14.57
C ASN A 117 4.29 -0.94 -13.50
N ASP A 118 5.53 -1.17 -13.97
CA ASP A 118 6.70 -1.09 -13.12
C ASP A 118 7.02 0.36 -12.75
N MET A 119 7.53 0.56 -11.55
CA MET A 119 7.98 1.86 -11.05
C MET A 119 9.50 1.89 -10.90
N ARG A 120 10.15 2.91 -11.46
CA ARG A 120 11.55 3.18 -11.16
C ARG A 120 11.65 3.95 -9.85
N PHE A 121 12.49 3.47 -8.95
CA PHE A 121 12.73 4.11 -7.67
C PHE A 121 13.87 5.11 -7.78
N TYR A 122 13.62 6.33 -7.33
CA TYR A 122 14.58 7.42 -7.27
C TYR A 122 14.56 8.05 -5.87
N ILE A 123 15.72 8.27 -5.28
CA ILE A 123 15.86 8.91 -3.96
C ILE A 123 15.29 10.34 -3.99
N GLU A 124 15.49 11.06 -5.08
CA GLU A 124 14.97 12.43 -5.26
C GLU A 124 13.44 12.50 -5.17
N ARG A 125 12.75 11.42 -5.53
CA ARG A 125 11.30 11.31 -5.33
C ARG A 125 10.92 11.17 -3.86
N VAL A 126 11.70 10.42 -3.10
CA VAL A 126 11.47 10.26 -1.65
C VAL A 126 11.71 11.59 -0.94
N GLU A 127 12.77 12.30 -1.29
CA GLU A 127 13.04 13.64 -0.78
C GLU A 127 11.92 14.63 -1.10
N SER A 128 11.43 14.61 -2.33
CA SER A 128 10.29 15.43 -2.77
C SER A 128 9.02 15.08 -1.97
N SER A 129 8.77 13.81 -1.71
CA SER A 129 7.65 13.33 -0.88
C SER A 129 7.77 13.78 0.58
N ARG A 130 8.98 13.74 1.15
CA ARG A 130 9.26 14.28 2.49
C ARG A 130 8.95 15.78 2.55
N ASN A 131 9.41 16.53 1.56
CA ASN A 131 9.17 17.97 1.50
C ASN A 131 7.67 18.28 1.35
N PHE A 132 6.93 17.48 0.62
CA PHE A 132 5.47 17.58 0.53
C PHE A 132 4.77 17.29 1.87
N ALA A 133 5.17 16.23 2.57
CA ALA A 133 4.64 15.92 3.91
C ALA A 133 4.93 17.05 4.91
N ASN A 134 6.15 17.59 4.90
CA ASN A 134 6.54 18.74 5.71
C ASN A 134 5.73 19.99 5.37
N LYS A 135 5.38 20.22 4.11
CA LYS A 135 4.52 21.32 3.68
C LYS A 135 3.14 21.22 4.32
N ILE A 136 2.53 20.02 4.32
CA ILE A 136 1.23 19.79 4.97
C ILE A 136 1.33 20.00 6.48
N TRP A 137 2.37 19.44 7.10
CA TRP A 137 2.62 19.59 8.52
C TRP A 137 2.74 21.05 8.94
N ASN A 138 3.57 21.82 8.23
CA ASN A 138 3.78 23.22 8.55
C ASN A 138 2.54 24.08 8.31
N ALA A 139 1.77 23.81 7.27
CA ALA A 139 0.50 24.47 7.04
C ALA A 139 -0.51 24.19 8.17
N SER A 140 -0.62 22.93 8.59
CA SER A 140 -1.47 22.52 9.72
C SER A 140 -1.02 23.17 11.02
N ARG A 141 0.29 23.16 11.30
CA ARG A 141 0.87 23.82 12.48
C ARG A 141 0.56 25.32 12.51
N PHE A 142 0.70 26.00 11.38
CA PHE A 142 0.34 27.43 11.26
C PHE A 142 -1.14 27.67 11.61
N ILE A 143 -2.04 26.79 11.12
CA ILE A 143 -3.47 26.88 11.46
C ILE A 143 -3.68 26.71 12.95
N PHE A 144 -3.11 25.68 13.57
CA PHE A 144 -3.27 25.42 15.00
C PHE A 144 -2.75 26.57 15.86
N MET A 145 -1.58 27.11 15.57
CA MET A 145 -1.01 28.28 16.29
C MET A 145 -1.93 29.51 16.22
N ASN A 146 -2.66 29.67 15.13
CA ASN A 146 -3.61 30.78 15.01
C ASN A 146 -4.94 30.49 15.70
N LEU A 147 -5.37 29.23 15.74
CA LEU A 147 -6.60 28.82 16.44
C LEU A 147 -6.49 28.97 17.96
N GLU A 148 -5.32 28.73 18.55
CA GLU A 148 -5.09 28.92 19.97
C GLU A 148 -5.43 30.35 20.44
N ASN A 149 -5.28 31.35 19.58
CA ASN A 149 -5.61 32.74 19.85
C ASN A 149 -7.11 33.05 19.74
N PHE A 150 -7.91 32.16 19.15
CA PHE A 150 -9.34 32.40 18.98
C PHE A 150 -10.19 32.11 20.21
N GLY A 151 -9.67 31.31 21.15
CA GLY A 151 -10.42 30.87 22.35
C GLY A 151 -11.70 30.09 21.97
N ASP A 152 -12.52 29.78 22.99
CA ASP A 152 -13.78 29.02 22.81
C ASP A 152 -14.94 29.86 22.21
N LYS A 153 -14.66 30.80 21.33
CA LYS A 153 -15.70 31.58 20.68
C LYS A 153 -16.37 30.76 19.60
N GLU A 154 -17.53 30.21 19.88
CA GLU A 154 -18.40 29.65 18.87
C GLU A 154 -18.81 30.75 17.88
N ILE A 155 -18.22 30.71 16.69
CA ILE A 155 -18.66 31.55 15.58
C ILE A 155 -19.69 30.73 14.80
N SER A 156 -20.96 31.20 14.81
CA SER A 156 -21.96 30.54 13.99
C SER A 156 -21.54 30.57 12.50
N LYS A 157 -21.82 29.48 11.78
CA LYS A 157 -21.51 29.38 10.35
C LYS A 157 -22.12 30.54 9.56
N GLU A 158 -23.29 30.97 9.92
CA GLU A 158 -24.02 32.08 9.29
C GLU A 158 -23.27 33.41 9.46
N ARG A 159 -22.79 33.71 10.69
CA ARG A 159 -22.02 34.91 10.98
C ARG A 159 -20.65 34.89 10.25
N ALA A 160 -20.01 33.74 10.23
CA ALA A 160 -18.75 33.59 9.48
C ALA A 160 -18.95 33.84 7.97
N MET A 161 -20.00 33.27 7.37
CA MET A 161 -20.28 33.44 5.94
C MET A 161 -20.64 34.87 5.57
N ASN A 162 -21.26 35.63 6.44
CA ASN A 162 -21.62 37.03 6.21
C ASN A 162 -20.44 38.01 6.37
N SER A 163 -19.36 37.60 7.02
CA SER A 163 -18.16 38.40 7.24
C SER A 163 -17.00 38.08 6.29
N LEU A 164 -17.20 37.20 5.30
CA LEU A 164 -16.17 36.80 4.37
C LEU A 164 -15.72 37.95 3.47
N GLU A 165 -14.40 38.18 3.41
CA GLU A 165 -13.75 39.06 2.47
C GLU A 165 -13.60 38.38 1.08
N LEU A 166 -13.12 39.13 0.11
CA LEU A 166 -12.94 38.62 -1.25
C LEU A 166 -11.94 37.46 -1.30
N SER A 167 -10.87 37.53 -0.52
CA SER A 167 -9.85 36.47 -0.35
C SER A 167 -10.45 35.17 0.20
N ASP A 168 -11.33 35.29 1.20
CA ASP A 168 -11.98 34.12 1.82
C ASP A 168 -12.92 33.44 0.85
N LYS A 169 -13.73 34.22 0.14
CA LYS A 169 -14.64 33.72 -0.91
C LYS A 169 -13.88 33.01 -2.02
N TRP A 170 -12.72 33.58 -2.41
CA TRP A 170 -11.86 33.00 -3.44
C TRP A 170 -11.30 31.65 -3.00
N ILE A 171 -10.71 31.55 -1.79
CA ILE A 171 -10.10 30.28 -1.32
C ILE A 171 -11.15 29.19 -1.09
N ILE A 172 -12.33 29.53 -0.56
CA ILE A 172 -13.44 28.60 -0.38
C ILE A 172 -13.93 28.08 -1.74
N SER A 173 -14.08 29.00 -2.72
CA SER A 173 -14.45 28.60 -4.09
C SER A 173 -13.42 27.68 -4.72
N LYS A 174 -12.13 27.94 -4.51
CA LYS A 174 -11.04 27.07 -5.01
C LYS A 174 -11.05 25.70 -4.31
N ALA A 175 -11.21 25.66 -3.00
CA ALA A 175 -11.29 24.40 -2.24
C ALA A 175 -12.44 23.53 -2.74
N ASN A 176 -13.64 24.10 -2.89
CA ASN A 176 -14.82 23.37 -3.39
C ASN A 176 -14.70 22.88 -4.85
N LYS A 177 -13.82 23.48 -5.66
CA LYS A 177 -13.58 23.03 -7.03
C LYS A 177 -12.56 21.90 -7.13
N VAL A 178 -11.71 21.73 -6.12
CA VAL A 178 -10.64 20.73 -6.10
C VAL A 178 -11.07 19.47 -5.34
N ALA A 179 -11.94 19.62 -4.35
CA ALA A 179 -12.57 18.50 -3.63
C ALA A 179 -13.62 17.78 -4.49
#